data_d11dbaefda7dc265904d02cf3b13bcc0
#
_entry.id   d11dbaefda7dc265904d02cf3b13bcc0
#
_cell.length_a   1.000
_cell.length_b   1.000
_cell.length_c   1.000
_cell.angle_alpha   90.00
_cell.angle_beta   90.00
_cell.angle_gamma   90.00
#
_symmetry.space_group_name_H-M   'P 1'
#
loop_
_entity.id
_entity.type
_entity.pdbx_description
1 polymer ?
#
loop_
_entity_poly.entity_id
_entity_poly.type
_entity_poly.pdbx_seq_one_letter_code
_entity_poly.pdbx_strand_id
1 'polypeptide(L)'
;MLTVSNLALQFGKRVLFDEVNIMFTKGNCYGIIGANGAGKSTFLKILTGKQEPTTGHVTLEPGKRMSVLEQDHFAYDQFTVLETVLRGNKKLFEIKEEMDALYAKPDFSDEDGIKAGELGVIYDEMGGWNAEADAQTMLSNVGIKEDMHYQMMSELENKDKVKVLLAQALFGNPDVLILDEPTNDLDIDTISWLEDFLADYENTVIVVSHDRHFLDAVCTHIGDLDYSKLNLYTGNYSFWYQASQLATRQRQQANKKAEEKKKELQDFIARFSSNVAKAKQATARKKMIDKLNIEEIKPSSRRYPAIIFEMEREAGDQILEIKGLEIVKDGETLLSGGDLNLKKGDKVAVISRNSLAVTEFFQVISGSTAPAKGEYKWGVTTNQSYMPLDNTEYFQEKDLNLVDWLRQFTKNDEERHEEFVRGFLGRMLFSGDEALKSSTVLSGGEKMRCMFSRMMLQKANVLLMDEPTNHLDLESITALNNSLMNFKGNILISSHDHELLQTVCNRVIEITPKGIIDREMTYDEYLEDKKVKELKEQMYS
;
A
#
# COMPACT_ATOMS: atom_id res chain seq x y z
N MET A 1 -3.36 18.89 19.99
CA MET A 1 -4.05 19.25 18.75
C MET A 1 -3.04 19.75 17.73
N LEU A 2 -3.11 19.29 16.48
CA LEU A 2 -2.24 19.71 15.37
C LEU A 2 -3.10 20.51 14.38
N THR A 3 -2.69 21.73 14.06
CA THR A 3 -3.46 22.63 13.19
C THR A 3 -2.61 23.02 11.98
N VAL A 4 -3.19 22.89 10.80
CA VAL A 4 -2.62 23.32 9.52
C VAL A 4 -3.42 24.53 9.04
N SER A 5 -2.75 25.65 8.75
CA SER A 5 -3.40 26.90 8.37
C SER A 5 -2.83 27.42 7.06
N ASN A 6 -3.71 27.54 6.06
CA ASN A 6 -3.44 28.10 4.74
C ASN A 6 -2.16 27.56 4.09
N LEU A 7 -1.96 26.24 4.23
CA LEU A 7 -0.74 25.56 3.78
C LEU A 7 -0.74 25.39 2.28
N ALA A 8 0.36 25.79 1.62
CA ALA A 8 0.61 25.53 0.22
C ALA A 8 2.04 25.08 -0.01
N LEU A 9 2.22 24.20 -0.99
CA LEU A 9 3.54 23.78 -1.46
C LEU A 9 3.59 23.74 -2.99
N GLN A 10 4.63 24.37 -3.54
CA GLN A 10 4.87 24.45 -4.97
C GLN A 10 6.35 24.18 -5.28
N PHE A 11 6.63 23.36 -6.28
CA PHE A 11 7.95 23.16 -6.86
C PHE A 11 7.99 23.73 -8.28
N GLY A 12 8.63 24.87 -8.44
CA GLY A 12 8.66 25.58 -9.71
C GLY A 12 7.23 25.95 -10.18
N LYS A 13 6.78 25.36 -11.30
CA LYS A 13 5.41 25.56 -11.81
C LYS A 13 4.40 24.52 -11.30
N ARG A 14 4.85 23.49 -10.60
CA ARG A 14 3.99 22.41 -10.14
C ARG A 14 3.51 22.70 -8.72
N VAL A 15 2.22 22.97 -8.58
CA VAL A 15 1.54 23.07 -7.27
C VAL A 15 1.18 21.66 -6.83
N LEU A 16 1.66 21.23 -5.66
CA LEU A 16 1.26 19.96 -5.05
C LEU A 16 -0.06 20.11 -4.31
N PHE A 17 -0.14 21.12 -3.43
CA PHE A 17 -1.37 21.48 -2.74
C PHE A 17 -1.38 22.96 -2.40
N ASP A 18 -2.58 23.51 -2.24
CA ASP A 18 -2.83 24.93 -2.03
C ASP A 18 -4.02 25.12 -1.09
N GLU A 19 -3.93 26.16 -0.25
CA GLU A 19 -4.98 26.55 0.70
C GLU A 19 -5.48 25.42 1.62
N VAL A 20 -4.57 24.55 2.08
CA VAL A 20 -4.94 23.46 2.99
C VAL A 20 -5.17 24.02 4.40
N ASN A 21 -6.37 23.79 4.92
CA ASN A 21 -6.77 24.16 6.28
C ASN A 21 -7.39 22.94 6.95
N ILE A 22 -6.69 22.36 7.93
CA ILE A 22 -7.14 21.16 8.64
C ILE A 22 -6.76 21.26 10.11
N MET A 23 -7.66 20.78 10.96
CA MET A 23 -7.43 20.61 12.38
C MET A 23 -7.54 19.12 12.70
N PHE A 24 -6.42 18.53 13.12
CA PHE A 24 -6.37 17.14 13.58
C PHE A 24 -6.67 17.10 15.09
N THR A 25 -7.68 16.34 15.46
CA THR A 25 -8.20 16.30 16.83
C THR A 25 -7.94 14.95 17.49
N LYS A 26 -7.80 14.96 18.81
CA LYS A 26 -7.59 13.78 19.65
C LYS A 26 -8.70 12.74 19.44
N GLY A 27 -8.35 11.46 19.53
CA GLY A 27 -9.28 10.33 19.39
C GLY A 27 -9.70 10.03 17.96
N ASN A 28 -8.97 10.54 16.97
CA ASN A 28 -9.25 10.28 15.56
C ASN A 28 -8.02 9.80 14.81
N CYS A 29 -8.26 8.88 13.89
CA CYS A 29 -7.29 8.43 12.91
C CYS A 29 -7.63 9.00 11.53
N TYR A 30 -6.67 9.70 10.93
CA TYR A 30 -6.80 10.39 9.65
C TYR A 30 -5.98 9.67 8.59
N GLY A 31 -6.63 8.96 7.66
CA GLY A 31 -5.98 8.36 6.51
C GLY A 31 -5.79 9.38 5.39
N ILE A 32 -4.56 9.70 5.03
CA ILE A 32 -4.25 10.60 3.92
C ILE A 32 -4.05 9.78 2.65
N ILE A 33 -4.93 9.96 1.68
CA ILE A 33 -4.92 9.25 0.41
C ILE A 33 -4.76 10.21 -0.77
N GLY A 34 -4.37 9.68 -1.91
CA GLY A 34 -4.15 10.46 -3.14
C GLY A 34 -3.27 9.70 -4.12
N ALA A 35 -3.26 10.10 -5.38
CA ALA A 35 -2.44 9.49 -6.42
C ALA A 35 -0.94 9.49 -6.08
N ASN A 36 -0.18 8.59 -6.70
CA ASN A 36 1.28 8.62 -6.57
C ASN A 36 1.82 9.94 -7.11
N GLY A 37 2.71 10.57 -6.31
CA GLY A 37 3.25 11.90 -6.62
C GLY A 37 2.29 13.07 -6.36
N ALA A 38 1.12 12.85 -5.73
CA ALA A 38 0.22 13.93 -5.30
C ALA A 38 0.80 14.77 -4.16
N GLY A 39 1.79 14.23 -3.43
CA GLY A 39 2.46 14.97 -2.35
C GLY A 39 2.15 14.46 -0.94
N LYS A 40 1.62 13.23 -0.77
CA LYS A 40 1.29 12.64 0.54
C LYS A 40 2.46 12.66 1.51
N SER A 41 3.55 11.99 1.19
CA SER A 41 4.75 11.94 2.05
C SER A 41 5.40 13.33 2.22
N THR A 42 5.27 14.20 1.22
CA THR A 42 5.72 15.59 1.32
C THR A 42 4.86 16.39 2.31
N PHE A 43 3.56 16.16 2.32
CA PHE A 43 2.65 16.73 3.32
C PHE A 43 3.03 16.27 4.73
N LEU A 44 3.29 14.97 4.93
CA LEU A 44 3.78 14.47 6.22
C LEU A 44 5.12 15.12 6.64
N LYS A 45 6.05 15.31 5.69
CA LYS A 45 7.33 16.00 5.98
C LYS A 45 7.13 17.44 6.44
N ILE A 46 6.11 18.14 5.94
CA ILE A 46 5.78 19.50 6.42
C ILE A 46 5.14 19.43 7.80
N LEU A 47 4.23 18.48 8.07
CA LEU A 47 3.64 18.31 9.41
C LEU A 47 4.70 18.06 10.47
N THR A 48 5.79 17.36 10.11
CA THR A 48 6.90 17.02 11.01
C THR A 48 8.01 18.08 11.07
N GLY A 49 7.87 19.17 10.31
CA GLY A 49 8.88 20.24 10.24
C GLY A 49 10.15 19.85 9.46
N LYS A 50 10.17 18.68 8.79
CA LYS A 50 11.31 18.24 7.96
C LYS A 50 11.38 18.98 6.63
N GLN A 51 10.29 19.68 6.24
CA GLN A 51 10.21 20.48 5.02
C GLN A 51 9.41 21.76 5.26
N GLU A 52 9.94 22.88 4.78
CA GLU A 52 9.27 24.17 4.82
C GLU A 52 8.18 24.24 3.73
N PRO A 53 6.97 24.76 4.05
CA PRO A 53 5.94 25.03 3.06
C PRO A 53 6.27 26.30 2.25
N THR A 54 5.62 26.48 1.10
CA THR A 54 5.71 27.74 0.33
C THR A 54 4.95 28.86 1.03
N THR A 55 3.77 28.56 1.57
CA THR A 55 2.96 29.47 2.40
C THR A 55 2.24 28.69 3.49
N GLY A 56 1.74 29.41 4.51
CA GLY A 56 1.02 28.82 5.63
C GLY A 56 1.95 28.29 6.71
N HIS A 57 1.38 27.65 7.71
CA HIS A 57 2.13 27.10 8.85
C HIS A 57 1.40 25.91 9.48
N VAL A 58 2.19 25.11 10.19
CA VAL A 58 1.71 23.99 11.01
C VAL A 58 1.99 24.33 12.46
N THR A 59 1.01 24.16 13.33
CA THR A 59 1.13 24.44 14.76
C THR A 59 0.74 23.22 15.57
N LEU A 60 1.68 22.72 16.38
CA LEU A 60 1.42 21.74 17.43
C LEU A 60 1.17 22.47 18.74
N GLU A 61 0.14 22.08 19.47
CA GLU A 61 -0.17 22.63 20.79
C GLU A 61 1.03 22.47 21.74
N PRO A 62 1.38 23.54 22.50
CA PRO A 62 2.53 23.50 23.42
C PRO A 62 2.43 22.33 24.43
N GLY A 63 3.55 21.67 24.66
CA GLY A 63 3.65 20.53 25.57
C GLY A 63 3.18 19.18 25.00
N LYS A 64 2.69 19.17 23.77
CA LYS A 64 2.30 17.95 23.07
C LYS A 64 3.48 17.30 22.35
N ARG A 65 3.52 15.97 22.34
CA ARG A 65 4.58 15.18 21.70
C ARG A 65 4.07 14.60 20.39
N MET A 66 4.89 14.75 19.35
CA MET A 66 4.68 14.13 18.05
C MET A 66 5.72 13.01 17.87
N SER A 67 5.29 11.88 17.37
CA SER A 67 6.14 10.76 16.97
C SER A 67 5.89 10.40 15.51
N VAL A 68 6.93 9.94 14.83
CA VAL A 68 6.92 9.67 13.39
C VAL A 68 7.58 8.33 13.14
N LEU A 69 6.96 7.47 12.33
CA LEU A 69 7.59 6.26 11.83
C LEU A 69 8.68 6.65 10.82
N GLU A 70 9.94 6.38 11.16
CA GLU A 70 11.08 6.66 10.29
C GLU A 70 11.20 5.61 9.19
N GLN A 71 11.51 6.07 7.97
CA GLN A 71 11.69 5.19 6.80
C GLN A 71 13.16 4.74 6.61
N ASP A 72 14.10 5.37 7.31
CA ASP A 72 15.51 4.98 7.28
C ASP A 72 15.77 3.84 8.26
N HIS A 73 15.80 2.63 7.74
CA HIS A 73 15.99 1.40 8.53
C HIS A 73 17.41 1.30 9.14
N PHE A 74 18.35 2.11 8.70
CA PHE A 74 19.75 2.06 9.14
C PHE A 74 20.13 3.19 10.12
N ALA A 75 19.21 4.11 10.37
CA ALA A 75 19.47 5.29 11.21
C ALA A 75 19.89 4.93 12.65
N TYR A 76 19.54 3.73 13.12
CA TYR A 76 19.77 3.27 14.48
C TYR A 76 20.69 2.06 14.59
N ASP A 77 21.42 1.69 13.54
CA ASP A 77 22.29 0.50 13.49
C ASP A 77 23.37 0.46 14.60
N GLN A 78 23.69 1.60 15.18
CA GLN A 78 24.68 1.78 16.25
C GLN A 78 24.09 1.54 17.67
N PHE A 79 22.80 1.31 17.81
CA PHE A 79 22.12 1.13 19.09
C PHE A 79 21.57 -0.29 19.22
N THR A 80 21.28 -0.71 20.47
CA THR A 80 20.55 -1.95 20.69
C THR A 80 19.07 -1.78 20.34
N VAL A 81 18.39 -2.89 20.12
CA VAL A 81 16.95 -2.95 19.82
C VAL A 81 16.15 -2.22 20.90
N LEU A 82 16.38 -2.55 22.18
CA LEU A 82 15.68 -1.93 23.31
C LEU A 82 15.98 -0.44 23.42
N GLU A 83 17.24 -0.03 23.28
CA GLU A 83 17.65 1.38 23.31
C GLU A 83 16.98 2.16 22.17
N THR A 84 16.87 1.57 20.99
CA THR A 84 16.19 2.18 19.84
C THR A 84 14.74 2.52 20.17
N VAL A 85 14.00 1.61 20.83
CA VAL A 85 12.61 1.87 21.23
C VAL A 85 12.54 2.97 22.28
N LEU A 86 13.40 2.95 23.30
CA LEU A 86 13.43 3.98 24.36
C LEU A 86 13.71 5.40 23.78
N ARG A 87 14.53 5.51 22.73
CA ARG A 87 14.80 6.77 22.01
C ARG A 87 13.58 7.33 21.28
N GLY A 88 12.50 6.56 21.12
CA GLY A 88 11.20 7.04 20.62
C GLY A 88 10.59 8.12 21.52
N ASN A 89 10.89 8.14 22.83
CA ASN A 89 10.59 9.26 23.70
C ASN A 89 11.89 10.02 24.07
N LYS A 90 12.31 10.89 23.14
CA LYS A 90 13.59 11.61 23.24
C LYS A 90 13.79 12.32 24.57
N LYS A 91 12.76 13.03 25.07
CA LYS A 91 12.84 13.76 26.34
C LYS A 91 13.06 12.81 27.53
N LEU A 92 12.34 11.70 27.58
CA LEU A 92 12.51 10.68 28.61
C LEU A 92 13.92 10.09 28.60
N PHE A 93 14.40 9.78 27.37
CA PHE A 93 15.74 9.23 27.19
C PHE A 93 16.84 10.20 27.60
N GLU A 94 16.75 11.47 27.19
CA GLU A 94 17.70 12.53 27.59
C GLU A 94 17.75 12.72 29.11
N ILE A 95 16.60 12.70 29.79
CA ILE A 95 16.53 12.79 31.26
C ILE A 95 17.24 11.60 31.91
N LYS A 96 17.01 10.39 31.40
CA LYS A 96 17.70 9.18 31.88
C LYS A 96 19.22 9.30 31.73
N GLU A 97 19.70 9.65 30.53
CA GLU A 97 21.13 9.84 30.28
C GLU A 97 21.75 10.90 31.20
N GLU A 98 21.03 12.03 31.45
CA GLU A 98 21.50 13.08 32.33
C GLU A 98 21.58 12.60 33.79
N MET A 99 20.58 11.85 34.25
CA MET A 99 20.59 11.24 35.59
C MET A 99 21.74 10.24 35.73
N ASP A 100 21.90 9.34 34.76
CA ASP A 100 22.96 8.32 34.77
C ASP A 100 24.36 9.00 34.75
N ALA A 101 24.52 10.06 33.97
CA ALA A 101 25.75 10.84 33.92
C ALA A 101 26.06 11.56 35.25
N LEU A 102 25.03 12.06 35.95
CA LEU A 102 25.21 12.66 37.29
C LEU A 102 25.65 11.61 38.31
N TYR A 103 24.99 10.44 38.36
CA TYR A 103 25.34 9.37 39.29
C TYR A 103 26.71 8.73 38.99
N ALA A 104 27.19 8.80 37.75
CA ALA A 104 28.50 8.28 37.35
C ALA A 104 29.69 9.20 37.72
N LYS A 105 29.42 10.43 38.22
CA LYS A 105 30.49 11.36 38.62
C LYS A 105 31.27 10.84 39.82
N PRO A 106 32.62 10.82 39.77
CA PRO A 106 33.44 10.40 40.89
C PRO A 106 33.33 11.35 42.12
N ASP A 107 33.03 12.63 41.87
CA ASP A 107 32.94 13.72 42.83
C ASP A 107 31.50 14.26 42.92
N PHE A 108 30.55 13.35 43.17
CA PHE A 108 29.12 13.67 43.30
C PHE A 108 28.87 14.72 44.42
N SER A 109 28.44 15.91 44.02
CA SER A 109 28.21 17.04 44.95
C SER A 109 26.78 17.11 45.46
N ASP A 110 26.53 17.89 46.52
CA ASP A 110 25.17 18.17 46.99
C ASP A 110 24.29 18.82 45.91
N GLU A 111 24.88 19.65 45.04
CA GLU A 111 24.19 20.27 43.89
C GLU A 111 23.79 19.21 42.85
N ASP A 112 24.67 18.25 42.59
CA ASP A 112 24.36 17.13 41.72
C ASP A 112 23.21 16.27 42.29
N GLY A 113 23.18 16.11 43.62
CA GLY A 113 22.09 15.40 44.32
C GLY A 113 20.75 16.08 44.19
N ILE A 114 20.72 17.42 44.31
CA ILE A 114 19.47 18.22 44.13
C ILE A 114 19.01 18.07 42.68
N LYS A 115 19.90 18.26 41.70
CA LYS A 115 19.58 18.15 40.28
C LYS A 115 19.09 16.77 39.90
N ALA A 116 19.74 15.72 40.39
CA ALA A 116 19.31 14.32 40.14
C ALA A 116 17.92 14.06 40.76
N GLY A 117 17.63 14.64 41.91
CA GLY A 117 16.31 14.58 42.54
C GLY A 117 15.21 15.26 41.69
N GLU A 118 15.49 16.46 41.18
CA GLU A 118 14.56 17.19 40.29
C GLU A 118 14.29 16.42 39.00
N LEU A 119 15.35 15.87 38.37
CA LEU A 119 15.23 15.03 37.17
C LEU A 119 14.45 13.75 37.47
N GLY A 120 14.67 13.13 38.66
CA GLY A 120 13.96 11.94 39.11
C GLY A 120 12.45 12.16 39.24
N VAL A 121 12.02 13.34 39.72
CA VAL A 121 10.58 13.68 39.76
C VAL A 121 10.00 13.79 38.35
N ILE A 122 10.69 14.45 37.43
CA ILE A 122 10.24 14.57 36.04
C ILE A 122 10.21 13.20 35.36
N TYR A 123 11.21 12.38 35.62
CA TYR A 123 11.32 11.01 35.09
C TYR A 123 10.16 10.13 35.57
N ASP A 124 9.80 10.24 36.85
CA ASP A 124 8.66 9.53 37.46
C ASP A 124 7.32 9.98 36.85
N GLU A 125 7.10 11.31 36.72
CA GLU A 125 5.90 11.88 36.08
C GLU A 125 5.73 11.42 34.63
N MET A 126 6.83 11.12 33.93
CA MET A 126 6.83 10.58 32.55
C MET A 126 6.74 9.04 32.51
N GLY A 127 6.57 8.36 33.65
CA GLY A 127 6.54 6.89 33.71
C GLY A 127 7.89 6.23 33.47
N GLY A 128 8.99 6.97 33.64
CA GLY A 128 10.33 6.53 33.26
C GLY A 128 10.81 5.24 33.92
N TRP A 129 10.40 4.99 35.16
CA TRP A 129 10.78 3.77 35.89
C TRP A 129 10.23 2.47 35.27
N ASN A 130 9.12 2.55 34.51
CA ASN A 130 8.53 1.43 33.79
C ASN A 130 8.92 1.41 32.31
N ALA A 131 9.62 2.43 31.82
CA ALA A 131 9.90 2.63 30.40
C ALA A 131 10.56 1.44 29.71
N GLU A 132 11.49 0.77 30.40
CA GLU A 132 12.19 -0.41 29.87
C GLU A 132 11.24 -1.63 29.75
N ALA A 133 10.40 -1.87 30.76
CA ALA A 133 9.40 -2.95 30.73
C ALA A 133 8.32 -2.68 29.66
N ASP A 134 7.89 -1.43 29.52
CA ASP A 134 6.93 -1.02 28.50
C ASP A 134 7.53 -1.19 27.09
N ALA A 135 8.80 -0.84 26.90
CA ALA A 135 9.51 -1.04 25.63
C ALA A 135 9.68 -2.52 25.28
N GLN A 136 10.02 -3.37 26.24
CA GLN A 136 10.11 -4.83 26.06
C GLN A 136 8.74 -5.43 25.71
N THR A 137 7.68 -4.98 26.36
CA THR A 137 6.31 -5.40 26.05
C THR A 137 5.93 -5.00 24.64
N MET A 138 6.24 -3.76 24.22
CA MET A 138 5.97 -3.28 22.86
C MET A 138 6.73 -4.11 21.81
N LEU A 139 8.01 -4.40 22.05
CA LEU A 139 8.83 -5.26 21.17
C LEU A 139 8.23 -6.67 21.03
N SER A 140 7.82 -7.26 22.14
CA SER A 140 7.19 -8.60 22.13
C SER A 140 5.87 -8.58 21.34
N ASN A 141 5.07 -7.51 21.47
CA ASN A 141 3.80 -7.34 20.75
C ASN A 141 3.98 -7.23 19.24
N VAL A 142 5.06 -6.60 18.77
CA VAL A 142 5.39 -6.56 17.32
C VAL A 142 6.14 -7.82 16.85
N GLY A 143 6.28 -8.82 17.70
CA GLY A 143 6.85 -10.11 17.34
C GLY A 143 8.38 -10.19 17.40
N ILE A 144 9.05 -9.25 18.08
CA ILE A 144 10.49 -9.32 18.36
C ILE A 144 10.71 -10.17 19.62
N LYS A 145 11.50 -11.24 19.50
CA LYS A 145 11.78 -12.15 20.60
C LYS A 145 12.65 -11.51 21.69
N GLU A 146 12.47 -11.95 22.94
CA GLU A 146 13.18 -11.39 24.10
C GLU A 146 14.72 -11.50 23.99
N ASP A 147 15.24 -12.56 23.38
CA ASP A 147 16.67 -12.75 23.14
C ASP A 147 17.28 -11.75 22.14
N MET A 148 16.44 -11.11 21.32
CA MET A 148 16.84 -10.08 20.36
C MET A 148 16.86 -8.66 20.97
N HIS A 149 16.23 -8.42 22.14
CA HIS A 149 16.08 -7.07 22.71
C HIS A 149 17.40 -6.36 22.97
N TYR A 150 18.46 -7.10 23.29
CA TYR A 150 19.79 -6.56 23.59
C TYR A 150 20.79 -6.70 22.44
N GLN A 151 20.37 -7.25 21.28
CA GLN A 151 21.19 -7.29 20.06
C GLN A 151 21.29 -5.89 19.45
N MET A 152 22.33 -5.69 18.63
CA MET A 152 22.47 -4.45 17.87
C MET A 152 21.48 -4.41 16.70
N MET A 153 20.93 -3.25 16.41
CA MET A 153 20.05 -3.07 15.24
C MET A 153 20.72 -3.49 13.92
N SER A 154 22.05 -3.32 13.80
CA SER A 154 22.83 -3.75 12.63
C SER A 154 22.81 -5.26 12.38
N GLU A 155 22.53 -6.07 13.41
CA GLU A 155 22.48 -7.53 13.34
C GLU A 155 21.11 -8.08 12.91
N LEU A 156 20.07 -7.23 12.92
CA LEU A 156 18.72 -7.62 12.55
C LEU A 156 18.51 -7.64 11.03
N GLU A 157 17.61 -8.51 10.61
CA GLU A 157 17.06 -8.47 9.26
C GLU A 157 16.19 -7.21 9.04
N ASN A 158 16.07 -6.77 7.80
CA ASN A 158 15.33 -5.54 7.48
C ASN A 158 13.87 -5.56 7.97
N LYS A 159 13.18 -6.71 7.90
CA LYS A 159 11.79 -6.82 8.41
C LYS A 159 11.72 -6.61 9.93
N ASP A 160 12.69 -7.13 10.69
CA ASP A 160 12.70 -6.94 12.14
C ASP A 160 13.08 -5.51 12.50
N LYS A 161 13.97 -4.85 11.73
CA LYS A 161 14.25 -3.42 11.89
C LYS A 161 12.98 -2.57 11.73
N VAL A 162 12.14 -2.86 10.73
CA VAL A 162 10.84 -2.16 10.54
C VAL A 162 9.94 -2.31 11.77
N LYS A 163 9.83 -3.51 12.32
CA LYS A 163 9.06 -3.79 13.55
C LYS A 163 9.57 -3.00 14.75
N VAL A 164 10.90 -2.94 14.92
CA VAL A 164 11.53 -2.16 16.00
C VAL A 164 11.26 -0.66 15.82
N LEU A 165 11.36 -0.12 14.60
CA LEU A 165 11.05 1.28 14.32
C LEU A 165 9.57 1.60 14.53
N LEU A 166 8.67 0.66 14.24
CA LEU A 166 7.26 0.79 14.56
C LEU A 166 7.07 0.86 16.08
N ALA A 167 7.66 -0.07 16.85
CA ALA A 167 7.62 -0.03 18.31
C ALA A 167 8.18 1.29 18.86
N GLN A 168 9.28 1.81 18.30
CA GLN A 168 9.86 3.11 18.63
C GLN A 168 8.86 4.26 18.41
N ALA A 169 8.17 4.28 17.26
CA ALA A 169 7.21 5.33 16.93
C ALA A 169 6.01 5.33 17.90
N LEU A 170 5.56 4.15 18.32
CA LEU A 170 4.42 3.96 19.23
C LEU A 170 4.79 4.19 20.71
N PHE A 171 6.07 4.08 21.05
CA PHE A 171 6.54 4.09 22.42
C PHE A 171 6.19 5.38 23.18
N GLY A 172 5.69 5.22 24.40
CA GLY A 172 5.36 6.30 25.32
C GLY A 172 4.11 7.09 24.92
N ASN A 173 3.21 6.52 24.13
CA ASN A 173 1.88 7.05 23.79
C ASN A 173 1.88 8.52 23.31
N PRO A 174 2.47 8.85 22.16
CA PRO A 174 2.57 10.22 21.66
C PRO A 174 1.18 10.87 21.45
N ASP A 175 1.08 12.20 21.64
CA ASP A 175 -0.16 12.95 21.41
C ASP A 175 -0.56 13.02 19.92
N VAL A 176 0.45 12.98 19.02
CA VAL A 176 0.28 12.90 17.57
C VAL A 176 1.23 11.85 17.02
N LEU A 177 0.67 10.84 16.38
CA LEU A 177 1.40 9.77 15.75
C LEU A 177 1.29 9.90 14.22
N ILE A 178 2.42 9.92 13.53
CA ILE A 178 2.47 9.99 12.06
C ILE A 178 3.10 8.72 11.51
N LEU A 179 2.36 8.00 10.66
CA LEU A 179 2.75 6.75 10.05
C LEU A 179 2.72 6.89 8.52
N ASP A 180 3.86 6.70 7.86
CA ASP A 180 3.96 6.67 6.40
C ASP A 180 4.20 5.24 5.94
N GLU A 181 3.18 4.62 5.33
CA GLU A 181 3.15 3.22 4.84
C GLU A 181 3.53 2.20 5.94
N PRO A 182 2.84 2.19 7.10
CA PRO A 182 3.25 1.36 8.24
C PRO A 182 3.06 -0.14 8.03
N THR A 183 2.29 -0.56 7.05
CA THR A 183 2.01 -1.97 6.74
C THR A 183 3.03 -2.61 5.81
N ASN A 184 3.90 -1.80 5.18
CA ASN A 184 4.94 -2.32 4.31
C ASN A 184 5.96 -3.16 5.10
N ASP A 185 6.34 -4.28 4.53
CA ASP A 185 7.32 -5.24 5.08
C ASP A 185 6.93 -5.87 6.44
N LEU A 186 5.66 -5.72 6.88
CA LEU A 186 5.13 -6.40 8.06
C LEU A 186 4.41 -7.69 7.68
N ASP A 187 4.45 -8.68 8.58
CA ASP A 187 3.62 -9.88 8.47
C ASP A 187 2.18 -9.63 8.94
N ILE A 188 1.28 -10.52 8.54
CA ILE A 188 -0.17 -10.40 8.79
C ILE A 188 -0.47 -10.30 10.29
N ASP A 189 0.25 -11.06 11.14
CA ASP A 189 0.03 -11.04 12.58
C ASP A 189 0.39 -9.67 13.18
N THR A 190 1.49 -9.07 12.72
CA THR A 190 1.91 -7.72 13.13
C THR A 190 0.95 -6.65 12.62
N ILE A 191 0.44 -6.77 11.39
CA ILE A 191 -0.56 -5.83 10.83
C ILE A 191 -1.85 -5.90 11.65
N SER A 192 -2.36 -7.09 11.94
CA SER A 192 -3.59 -7.27 12.75
C SER A 192 -3.42 -6.69 14.15
N TRP A 193 -2.27 -6.92 14.79
CA TRP A 193 -1.97 -6.30 16.07
C TRP A 193 -1.94 -4.76 15.99
N LEU A 194 -1.35 -4.21 14.92
CA LEU A 194 -1.31 -2.75 14.72
C LEU A 194 -2.69 -2.15 14.50
N GLU A 195 -3.57 -2.85 13.77
CA GLU A 195 -4.97 -2.46 13.57
C GLU A 195 -5.71 -2.36 14.91
N ASP A 196 -5.62 -3.39 15.74
CA ASP A 196 -6.22 -3.42 17.08
C ASP A 196 -5.65 -2.31 17.97
N PHE A 197 -4.33 -2.13 17.95
CA PHE A 197 -3.66 -1.08 18.74
C PHE A 197 -4.11 0.33 18.33
N LEU A 198 -4.23 0.60 17.03
CA LEU A 198 -4.64 1.92 16.53
C LEU A 198 -6.15 2.16 16.66
N ALA A 199 -6.98 1.11 16.63
CA ALA A 199 -8.42 1.23 16.88
C ALA A 199 -8.72 1.71 18.31
N ASP A 200 -7.90 1.28 19.27
CA ASP A 200 -8.02 1.68 20.68
C ASP A 200 -7.20 2.94 21.03
N TYR A 201 -6.52 3.54 20.04
CA TYR A 201 -5.60 4.65 20.30
C TYR A 201 -6.35 5.96 20.60
N GLU A 202 -6.20 6.47 21.82
CA GLU A 202 -6.95 7.64 22.30
C GLU A 202 -6.46 8.98 21.75
N ASN A 203 -5.26 9.05 21.19
CA ASN A 203 -4.65 10.28 20.70
C ASN A 203 -4.89 10.46 19.18
N THR A 204 -4.18 11.39 18.56
CA THR A 204 -4.32 11.68 17.14
C THR A 204 -3.39 10.79 16.31
N VAL A 205 -3.93 10.12 15.31
CA VAL A 205 -3.14 9.36 14.33
C VAL A 205 -3.31 9.97 12.95
N ILE A 206 -2.21 10.13 12.22
CA ILE A 206 -2.20 10.51 10.80
C ILE A 206 -1.44 9.43 10.04
N VAL A 207 -2.11 8.74 9.13
CA VAL A 207 -1.53 7.63 8.40
C VAL A 207 -1.66 7.82 6.89
N VAL A 208 -0.58 7.48 6.17
CA VAL A 208 -0.60 7.23 4.73
C VAL A 208 -0.46 5.73 4.55
N SER A 209 -1.36 5.10 3.82
CA SER A 209 -1.26 3.69 3.45
C SER A 209 -1.91 3.42 2.10
N HIS A 210 -1.41 2.41 1.41
CA HIS A 210 -2.02 1.82 0.23
C HIS A 210 -2.81 0.54 0.54
N ASP A 211 -2.84 0.13 1.81
CA ASP A 211 -3.65 -0.98 2.28
C ASP A 211 -5.08 -0.51 2.61
N ARG A 212 -6.04 -0.96 1.82
CA ARG A 212 -7.46 -0.57 1.96
C ARG A 212 -8.08 -1.15 3.22
N HIS A 213 -7.75 -2.40 3.56
CA HIS A 213 -8.26 -3.06 4.76
C HIS A 213 -7.79 -2.33 6.01
N PHE A 214 -6.50 -2.04 6.06
CA PHE A 214 -5.92 -1.27 7.16
C PHE A 214 -6.58 0.12 7.31
N LEU A 215 -6.76 0.86 6.20
CA LEU A 215 -7.46 2.16 6.24
C LEU A 215 -8.92 2.03 6.69
N ASP A 216 -9.60 0.93 6.33
CA ASP A 216 -10.98 0.68 6.78
C ASP A 216 -11.06 0.30 8.27
N ALA A 217 -10.08 -0.46 8.76
CA ALA A 217 -10.03 -0.88 10.15
C ALA A 217 -9.73 0.28 11.12
N VAL A 218 -8.78 1.17 10.76
CA VAL A 218 -8.25 2.14 11.72
C VAL A 218 -8.75 3.57 11.51
N CYS A 219 -9.13 3.98 10.28
CA CYS A 219 -9.43 5.38 9.99
C CYS A 219 -10.85 5.79 10.37
N THR A 220 -10.95 6.92 11.08
CA THR A 220 -12.21 7.62 11.35
C THR A 220 -12.49 8.73 10.34
N HIS A 221 -11.45 9.22 9.67
CA HIS A 221 -11.51 10.29 8.67
C HIS A 221 -10.56 9.98 7.52
N ILE A 222 -10.97 10.36 6.30
CA ILE A 222 -10.13 10.28 5.11
C ILE A 222 -9.85 11.68 4.57
N GLY A 223 -8.56 12.02 4.49
CA GLY A 223 -8.05 13.22 3.82
C GLY A 223 -7.67 12.90 2.39
N ASP A 224 -8.48 13.34 1.44
CA ASP A 224 -8.29 13.11 0.00
C ASP A 224 -7.48 14.24 -0.64
N LEU A 225 -6.23 13.94 -1.02
CA LEU A 225 -5.35 14.86 -1.70
C LEU A 225 -5.53 14.72 -3.22
N ASP A 226 -6.44 15.51 -3.77
CA ASP A 226 -6.73 15.57 -5.21
C ASP A 226 -6.98 17.01 -5.67
N TYR A 227 -6.77 17.30 -6.95
CA TYR A 227 -6.91 18.65 -7.53
C TYR A 227 -6.09 19.73 -6.83
N SER A 228 -4.94 19.37 -6.27
CA SER A 228 -4.11 20.24 -5.41
C SER A 228 -4.83 20.77 -4.16
N LYS A 229 -5.86 20.09 -3.69
CA LYS A 229 -6.58 20.36 -2.45
C LYS A 229 -6.58 19.13 -1.57
N LEU A 230 -6.65 19.34 -0.27
CA LEU A 230 -6.84 18.26 0.70
C LEU A 230 -8.24 18.40 1.29
N ASN A 231 -9.12 17.48 0.91
CA ASN A 231 -10.50 17.44 1.35
C ASN A 231 -10.69 16.38 2.43
N LEU A 232 -11.26 16.76 3.57
CA LEU A 232 -11.50 15.86 4.68
C LEU A 232 -12.92 15.28 4.62
N TYR A 233 -13.02 13.95 4.73
CA TYR A 233 -14.27 13.20 4.81
C TYR A 233 -14.34 12.44 6.13
N THR A 234 -15.49 12.47 6.78
CA THR A 234 -15.75 11.66 7.97
C THR A 234 -16.18 10.26 7.55
N GLY A 235 -15.54 9.24 8.11
CA GLY A 235 -15.73 7.83 7.78
C GLY A 235 -14.42 7.18 7.33
N ASN A 236 -14.46 5.87 7.09
CA ASN A 236 -13.34 5.08 6.64
C ASN A 236 -13.15 5.12 5.10
N TYR A 237 -12.20 4.34 4.59
CA TYR A 237 -11.87 4.33 3.17
C TYR A 237 -13.04 3.85 2.29
N SER A 238 -13.74 2.79 2.68
CA SER A 238 -14.89 2.26 1.94
C SER A 238 -16.03 3.27 1.84
N PHE A 239 -16.33 3.99 2.92
CA PHE A 239 -17.32 5.06 2.90
C PHE A 239 -16.92 6.19 1.96
N TRP A 240 -15.65 6.66 2.05
CA TRP A 240 -15.12 7.67 1.15
C TRP A 240 -15.20 7.22 -0.32
N TYR A 241 -14.79 5.97 -0.60
CA TYR A 241 -14.79 5.42 -1.96
C TYR A 241 -16.19 5.41 -2.57
N GLN A 242 -17.19 4.92 -1.84
CA GLN A 242 -18.58 4.93 -2.28
C GLN A 242 -19.11 6.36 -2.51
N ALA A 243 -18.86 7.27 -1.58
CA ALA A 243 -19.25 8.67 -1.69
C ALA A 243 -18.60 9.37 -2.90
N SER A 244 -17.31 9.15 -3.14
CA SER A 244 -16.57 9.72 -4.27
C SER A 244 -17.06 9.20 -5.61
N GLN A 245 -17.36 7.88 -5.72
CA GLN A 245 -17.95 7.27 -6.90
C GLN A 245 -19.33 7.84 -7.21
N LEU A 246 -20.17 7.97 -6.18
CA LEU A 246 -21.51 8.55 -6.33
C LEU A 246 -21.43 10.01 -6.80
N ALA A 247 -20.59 10.83 -6.17
CA ALA A 247 -20.38 12.22 -6.56
C ALA A 247 -19.90 12.37 -8.01
N THR A 248 -18.96 11.51 -8.42
CA THR A 248 -18.45 11.48 -9.80
C THR A 248 -19.55 11.14 -10.80
N ARG A 249 -20.36 10.10 -10.51
CA ARG A 249 -21.50 9.73 -11.38
C ARG A 249 -22.55 10.84 -11.47
N GLN A 250 -22.88 11.49 -10.36
CA GLN A 250 -23.83 12.60 -10.33
C GLN A 250 -23.33 13.79 -11.18
N ARG A 251 -22.04 14.15 -11.05
CA ARG A 251 -21.42 15.21 -11.87
C ARG A 251 -21.44 14.87 -13.35
N GLN A 252 -21.07 13.64 -13.72
CA GLN A 252 -21.11 13.20 -15.12
C GLN A 252 -22.52 13.26 -15.70
N GLN A 253 -23.54 12.81 -14.94
CA GLN A 253 -24.93 12.89 -15.36
C GLN A 253 -25.44 14.33 -15.49
N ALA A 254 -25.07 15.19 -14.53
CA ALA A 254 -25.41 16.61 -14.59
C ALA A 254 -24.78 17.31 -15.81
N ASN A 255 -23.50 17.05 -16.07
CA ASN A 255 -22.80 17.60 -17.24
C ASN A 255 -23.41 17.09 -18.55
N LYS A 256 -23.70 15.78 -18.67
CA LYS A 256 -24.36 15.20 -19.84
C LYS A 256 -25.70 15.90 -20.13
N LYS A 257 -26.55 16.06 -19.10
CA LYS A 257 -27.83 16.79 -19.23
C LYS A 257 -27.62 18.25 -19.63
N ALA A 258 -26.60 18.92 -19.08
CA ALA A 258 -26.27 20.31 -19.43
C ALA A 258 -25.78 20.43 -20.89
N GLU A 259 -24.94 19.50 -21.36
CA GLU A 259 -24.47 19.42 -22.75
C GLU A 259 -25.62 19.15 -23.75
N GLU A 260 -26.49 18.18 -23.44
CA GLU A 260 -27.69 17.90 -24.24
C GLU A 260 -28.57 19.15 -24.36
N LYS A 261 -28.80 19.84 -23.22
CA LYS A 261 -29.56 21.07 -23.17
C LYS A 261 -28.89 22.20 -23.94
N LYS A 262 -27.57 22.34 -23.83
CA LYS A 262 -26.80 23.32 -24.63
C LYS A 262 -26.93 23.06 -26.12
N LYS A 263 -26.84 21.79 -26.53
CA LYS A 263 -27.02 21.38 -27.94
C LYS A 263 -28.41 21.71 -28.46
N GLU A 264 -29.48 21.36 -27.72
CA GLU A 264 -30.87 21.73 -28.08
C GLU A 264 -31.04 23.24 -28.27
N LEU A 265 -30.47 24.05 -27.36
CA LEU A 265 -30.55 25.50 -27.44
C LEU A 265 -29.74 26.06 -28.62
N GLN A 266 -28.58 25.48 -28.90
CA GLN A 266 -27.76 25.86 -30.08
C GLN A 266 -28.46 25.52 -31.41
N ASP A 267 -29.05 24.32 -31.50
CA ASP A 267 -29.80 23.91 -32.68
C ASP A 267 -31.02 24.83 -32.95
N PHE A 268 -31.70 25.24 -31.88
CA PHE A 268 -32.79 26.19 -32.00
C PHE A 268 -32.30 27.57 -32.48
N ILE A 269 -31.20 28.09 -31.92
CA ILE A 269 -30.60 29.36 -32.32
C ILE A 269 -30.18 29.30 -33.79
N ALA A 270 -29.53 28.21 -34.21
CA ALA A 270 -29.10 28.02 -35.59
C ALA A 270 -30.28 28.02 -36.58
N ARG A 271 -31.41 27.37 -36.24
CA ARG A 271 -32.61 27.30 -37.09
C ARG A 271 -33.38 28.61 -37.22
N PHE A 272 -33.33 29.46 -36.17
CA PHE A 272 -34.22 30.64 -36.10
C PHE A 272 -33.46 31.97 -35.94
N SER A 273 -32.15 32.00 -36.07
CA SER A 273 -31.34 33.22 -35.97
C SER A 273 -31.64 34.26 -37.04
N SER A 274 -32.04 33.84 -38.25
CA SER A 274 -32.39 34.70 -39.36
C SER A 274 -33.86 35.15 -39.37
N ASN A 275 -34.70 34.63 -38.47
CA ASN A 275 -36.14 34.94 -38.43
C ASN A 275 -36.40 36.11 -37.48
N VAL A 276 -36.78 37.27 -38.00
CA VAL A 276 -37.01 38.51 -37.23
C VAL A 276 -38.06 38.33 -36.15
N ALA A 277 -39.14 37.56 -36.40
CA ALA A 277 -40.19 37.30 -35.40
C ALA A 277 -39.72 36.42 -34.22
N LYS A 278 -38.66 35.62 -34.41
CA LYS A 278 -38.11 34.73 -33.40
C LYS A 278 -36.76 35.21 -32.83
N ALA A 279 -36.21 36.33 -33.32
CA ALA A 279 -34.92 36.86 -32.86
C ALA A 279 -34.87 37.11 -31.35
N LYS A 280 -35.96 37.60 -30.76
CA LYS A 280 -36.07 37.80 -29.31
C LYS A 280 -36.00 36.48 -28.52
N GLN A 281 -36.58 35.40 -29.08
CA GLN A 281 -36.50 34.07 -28.47
C GLN A 281 -35.11 33.45 -28.61
N ALA A 282 -34.42 33.66 -29.76
CA ALA A 282 -33.04 33.21 -29.95
C ALA A 282 -32.08 33.91 -28.97
N THR A 283 -32.25 35.22 -28.75
CA THR A 283 -31.47 35.99 -27.75
C THR A 283 -31.72 35.51 -26.35
N ALA A 284 -32.97 35.20 -25.97
CA ALA A 284 -33.29 34.65 -24.66
C ALA A 284 -32.61 33.28 -24.43
N ARG A 285 -32.59 32.41 -25.48
CA ARG A 285 -31.92 31.10 -25.40
C ARG A 285 -30.39 31.22 -25.39
N LYS A 286 -29.81 32.22 -26.04
CA LYS A 286 -28.38 32.50 -25.90
C LYS A 286 -28.01 32.84 -24.47
N LYS A 287 -28.82 33.69 -23.80
CA LYS A 287 -28.65 33.96 -22.36
C LYS A 287 -28.86 32.75 -21.47
N MET A 288 -29.67 31.76 -21.88
CA MET A 288 -29.81 30.50 -21.19
C MET A 288 -28.54 29.62 -21.31
N ILE A 289 -27.91 29.62 -22.49
CA ILE A 289 -26.62 28.92 -22.69
C ILE A 289 -25.55 29.50 -21.76
N ASP A 290 -25.48 30.85 -21.69
CA ASP A 290 -24.50 31.58 -20.85
C ASP A 290 -24.71 31.30 -19.33
N LYS A 291 -25.93 30.88 -18.96
CA LYS A 291 -26.28 30.49 -17.58
C LYS A 291 -26.14 28.99 -17.30
N LEU A 292 -25.96 28.16 -18.34
CA LEU A 292 -25.72 26.73 -18.15
C LEU A 292 -24.30 26.57 -17.58
N ASN A 293 -24.27 26.26 -16.30
CA ASN A 293 -23.03 25.94 -15.59
C ASN A 293 -22.62 24.51 -15.99
N ILE A 294 -21.83 24.39 -17.04
CA ILE A 294 -21.13 23.14 -17.34
C ILE A 294 -19.85 23.24 -16.52
N GLU A 295 -19.83 22.58 -15.37
CA GLU A 295 -18.60 22.45 -14.60
C GLU A 295 -17.57 21.76 -15.49
N GLU A 296 -16.48 22.45 -15.80
CA GLU A 296 -15.29 21.77 -16.32
C GLU A 296 -14.86 20.76 -15.26
N ILE A 297 -15.15 19.48 -15.51
CA ILE A 297 -14.60 18.41 -14.69
C ILE A 297 -13.10 18.44 -14.94
N LYS A 298 -12.35 19.11 -14.07
CA LYS A 298 -10.90 18.98 -14.08
C LYS A 298 -10.59 17.48 -13.99
N PRO A 299 -9.73 16.94 -14.86
CA PRO A 299 -9.35 15.55 -14.74
C PRO A 299 -8.71 15.32 -13.36
N SER A 300 -9.22 14.36 -12.61
CA SER A 300 -8.60 13.95 -11.35
C SER A 300 -7.13 13.59 -11.59
N SER A 301 -6.28 13.83 -10.60
CA SER A 301 -4.91 13.34 -10.63
C SER A 301 -4.87 11.80 -10.57
N ARG A 302 -5.95 11.17 -10.14
CA ARG A 302 -6.13 9.72 -10.08
C ARG A 302 -6.33 9.16 -11.47
N ARG A 303 -5.44 8.30 -11.88
CA ARG A 303 -5.51 7.58 -13.16
C ARG A 303 -5.50 6.09 -12.87
N TYR A 304 -6.52 5.40 -13.37
CA TYR A 304 -6.64 3.96 -13.25
C TYR A 304 -6.01 3.30 -14.48
N PRO A 305 -5.03 2.40 -14.32
CA PRO A 305 -4.55 1.62 -15.45
C PRO A 305 -5.66 0.67 -15.93
N ALA A 306 -5.74 0.45 -17.24
CA ALA A 306 -6.71 -0.49 -17.81
C ALA A 306 -6.11 -1.91 -17.84
N ILE A 307 -6.07 -2.56 -16.68
CA ILE A 307 -5.65 -3.96 -16.54
C ILE A 307 -6.82 -4.84 -16.95
N ILE A 308 -6.64 -5.64 -18.00
CA ILE A 308 -7.67 -6.57 -18.50
C ILE A 308 -6.96 -7.86 -18.91
N PHE A 309 -7.10 -8.90 -18.10
CA PHE A 309 -6.59 -10.23 -18.44
C PHE A 309 -7.61 -10.99 -19.30
N GLU A 310 -7.17 -11.42 -20.46
CA GLU A 310 -7.93 -12.26 -21.39
C GLU A 310 -7.19 -13.58 -21.59
N MET A 311 -7.93 -14.65 -21.89
CA MET A 311 -7.38 -15.98 -22.22
C MET A 311 -7.46 -16.20 -23.71
N GLU A 312 -6.43 -16.81 -24.30
CA GLU A 312 -6.49 -17.27 -25.68
C GLU A 312 -7.41 -18.50 -25.85
N ARG A 313 -7.42 -19.37 -24.82
CA ARG A 313 -8.28 -20.56 -24.74
C ARG A 313 -8.63 -20.88 -23.30
N GLU A 314 -9.75 -21.57 -23.08
CA GLU A 314 -10.08 -22.11 -21.77
C GLU A 314 -9.19 -23.31 -21.41
N ALA A 315 -8.88 -23.45 -20.13
CA ALA A 315 -8.21 -24.64 -19.62
C ALA A 315 -9.20 -25.80 -19.45
N GLY A 316 -8.69 -27.03 -19.47
CA GLY A 316 -9.45 -28.23 -19.11
C GLY A 316 -9.67 -28.33 -17.60
N ASP A 317 -10.28 -29.44 -17.14
CA ASP A 317 -10.67 -29.60 -15.73
C ASP A 317 -9.48 -29.78 -14.78
N GLN A 318 -8.39 -30.38 -15.23
CA GLN A 318 -7.16 -30.52 -14.45
C GLN A 318 -6.22 -29.37 -14.74
N ILE A 319 -5.87 -28.63 -13.72
CA ILE A 319 -5.01 -27.44 -13.82
C ILE A 319 -3.60 -27.75 -13.34
N LEU A 320 -3.44 -28.19 -12.10
CA LEU A 320 -2.15 -28.51 -11.50
C LEU A 320 -2.31 -29.68 -10.54
N GLU A 321 -1.47 -30.68 -10.67
CA GLU A 321 -1.32 -31.80 -9.74
C GLU A 321 0.08 -31.75 -9.12
N ILE A 322 0.17 -31.79 -7.81
CA ILE A 322 1.41 -31.82 -7.02
C ILE A 322 1.38 -33.05 -6.14
N LYS A 323 2.49 -33.82 -6.09
CA LYS A 323 2.63 -35.03 -5.28
C LYS A 323 3.95 -35.02 -4.52
N GLY A 324 3.85 -35.12 -3.19
CA GLY A 324 4.98 -35.27 -2.32
C GLY A 324 6.05 -34.18 -2.46
N LEU A 325 5.64 -32.95 -2.77
CA LEU A 325 6.55 -31.86 -3.07
C LEU A 325 7.37 -31.48 -1.84
N GLU A 326 8.70 -31.43 -2.01
CA GLU A 326 9.64 -30.97 -0.99
C GLU A 326 10.45 -29.80 -1.53
N ILE A 327 10.45 -28.69 -0.78
CA ILE A 327 11.21 -27.48 -1.09
C ILE A 327 12.19 -27.21 0.03
N VAL A 328 13.47 -27.13 -0.32
CA VAL A 328 14.58 -26.84 0.62
C VAL A 328 15.39 -25.69 0.07
N LYS A 329 15.66 -24.68 0.88
CA LYS A 329 16.51 -23.52 0.54
C LYS A 329 17.54 -23.30 1.64
N ASP A 330 18.81 -23.15 1.27
CA ASP A 330 19.94 -22.88 2.15
C ASP A 330 20.04 -23.84 3.37
N GLY A 331 19.58 -25.10 3.19
CA GLY A 331 19.56 -26.14 4.22
C GLY A 331 18.32 -26.12 5.12
N GLU A 332 17.41 -25.18 4.94
CA GLU A 332 16.12 -25.10 5.64
C GLU A 332 15.01 -25.76 4.79
N THR A 333 14.19 -26.61 5.43
CA THR A 333 13.02 -27.21 4.79
C THR A 333 11.83 -26.26 4.86
N LEU A 334 11.45 -25.70 3.72
CA LEU A 334 10.33 -24.77 3.61
C LEU A 334 8.99 -25.50 3.42
N LEU A 335 9.02 -26.68 2.77
CA LEU A 335 7.85 -27.54 2.53
C LEU A 335 8.31 -28.98 2.45
N SER A 336 7.61 -29.90 3.14
CA SER A 336 7.87 -31.34 3.09
C SER A 336 6.58 -32.12 2.84
N GLY A 337 6.55 -32.93 1.78
CA GLY A 337 5.42 -33.84 1.49
C GLY A 337 4.13 -33.13 1.06
N GLY A 338 4.23 -32.00 0.37
CA GLY A 338 3.06 -31.24 -0.09
C GLY A 338 2.31 -31.94 -1.23
N ASP A 339 1.00 -32.13 -1.05
CA ASP A 339 0.08 -32.62 -2.10
C ASP A 339 -0.97 -31.56 -2.39
N LEU A 340 -1.26 -31.34 -3.70
CA LEU A 340 -2.25 -30.36 -4.15
C LEU A 340 -2.85 -30.78 -5.48
N ASN A 341 -4.16 -30.58 -5.64
CA ASN A 341 -4.83 -30.79 -6.91
C ASN A 341 -5.76 -29.62 -7.21
N LEU A 342 -5.43 -28.83 -8.23
CA LEU A 342 -6.20 -27.66 -8.66
C LEU A 342 -7.07 -27.98 -9.87
N LYS A 343 -8.30 -27.48 -9.83
CA LYS A 343 -9.33 -27.67 -10.85
C LYS A 343 -9.63 -26.35 -11.57
N LYS A 344 -10.33 -26.46 -12.69
CA LYS A 344 -10.83 -25.30 -13.43
C LYS A 344 -11.69 -24.40 -12.54
N GLY A 345 -11.40 -23.11 -12.52
CA GLY A 345 -12.11 -22.09 -11.76
C GLY A 345 -11.56 -21.83 -10.36
N ASP A 346 -10.54 -22.60 -9.92
CA ASP A 346 -9.87 -22.30 -8.66
C ASP A 346 -9.09 -20.98 -8.76
N LYS A 347 -9.40 -20.07 -7.86
CA LYS A 347 -8.64 -18.84 -7.59
C LYS A 347 -8.08 -18.96 -6.18
N VAL A 348 -6.80 -19.18 -6.09
CA VAL A 348 -6.12 -19.67 -4.89
C VAL A 348 -5.29 -18.58 -4.25
N ALA A 349 -5.58 -18.27 -3.00
CA ALA A 349 -4.66 -17.50 -2.15
C ALA A 349 -3.55 -18.45 -1.66
N VAL A 350 -2.30 -18.08 -1.91
CA VAL A 350 -1.10 -18.83 -1.46
C VAL A 350 -0.46 -18.05 -0.33
N ILE A 351 -0.46 -18.61 0.87
CA ILE A 351 0.04 -17.95 2.07
C ILE A 351 1.04 -18.82 2.83
N SER A 352 1.86 -18.23 3.69
CA SER A 352 2.74 -18.89 4.65
C SER A 352 3.18 -17.90 5.72
N ARG A 353 3.58 -18.38 6.89
CA ARG A 353 4.31 -17.57 7.89
C ARG A 353 5.71 -17.18 7.40
N ASN A 354 6.30 -17.99 6.51
CA ASN A 354 7.58 -17.71 5.87
C ASN A 354 7.35 -17.30 4.41
N SER A 355 7.49 -16.03 4.09
CA SER A 355 7.31 -15.50 2.72
C SER A 355 8.25 -16.16 1.70
N LEU A 356 9.46 -16.57 2.13
CA LEU A 356 10.38 -17.30 1.26
C LEU A 356 9.80 -18.62 0.77
N ALA A 357 9.00 -19.32 1.61
CA ALA A 357 8.34 -20.56 1.22
C ALA A 357 7.33 -20.35 0.08
N VAL A 358 6.61 -19.22 0.09
CA VAL A 358 5.67 -18.85 -0.98
C VAL A 358 6.42 -18.56 -2.28
N THR A 359 7.46 -17.75 -2.23
CA THR A 359 8.27 -17.39 -3.41
C THR A 359 8.93 -18.62 -4.02
N GLU A 360 9.55 -19.48 -3.22
CA GLU A 360 10.16 -20.73 -3.71
C GLU A 360 9.11 -21.69 -4.28
N PHE A 361 7.92 -21.75 -3.68
CA PHE A 361 6.81 -22.53 -4.25
C PHE A 361 6.43 -22.03 -5.65
N PHE A 362 6.26 -20.70 -5.85
CA PHE A 362 6.00 -20.14 -7.16
C PHE A 362 7.14 -20.39 -8.15
N GLN A 363 8.39 -20.30 -7.73
CA GLN A 363 9.55 -20.59 -8.59
C GLN A 363 9.56 -22.05 -9.03
N VAL A 364 9.23 -22.99 -8.13
CA VAL A 364 9.15 -24.41 -8.47
C VAL A 364 8.04 -24.67 -9.48
N ILE A 365 6.80 -24.26 -9.21
CA ILE A 365 5.67 -24.54 -10.09
C ILE A 365 5.70 -23.77 -11.41
N SER A 366 6.43 -22.64 -11.48
CA SER A 366 6.71 -21.93 -12.74
C SER A 366 7.81 -22.60 -13.58
N GLY A 367 8.54 -23.54 -12.99
CA GLY A 367 9.66 -24.22 -13.64
C GLY A 367 10.98 -23.44 -13.58
N SER A 368 11.05 -22.36 -12.80
CA SER A 368 12.27 -21.58 -12.62
C SER A 368 13.30 -22.31 -11.77
N THR A 369 12.85 -23.10 -10.78
CA THR A 369 13.70 -23.94 -9.92
C THR A 369 13.16 -25.37 -9.88
N ALA A 370 14.04 -26.34 -9.62
CA ALA A 370 13.64 -27.73 -9.45
C ALA A 370 13.27 -28.02 -7.98
N PRO A 371 12.25 -28.83 -7.69
CA PRO A 371 11.96 -29.26 -6.32
C PRO A 371 13.07 -30.16 -5.77
N ALA A 372 13.23 -30.19 -4.44
CA ALA A 372 14.16 -31.11 -3.77
C ALA A 372 13.68 -32.57 -3.90
N LYS A 373 12.36 -32.80 -3.76
CA LYS A 373 11.69 -34.09 -3.99
C LYS A 373 10.27 -33.86 -4.46
N GLY A 374 9.63 -34.94 -4.92
CA GLY A 374 8.27 -34.90 -5.44
C GLY A 374 8.19 -34.45 -6.88
N GLU A 375 6.97 -34.32 -7.36
CA GLU A 375 6.70 -33.91 -8.73
C GLU A 375 5.46 -32.99 -8.81
N TYR A 376 5.42 -32.16 -9.85
CA TYR A 376 4.23 -31.42 -10.22
C TYR A 376 3.96 -31.54 -11.70
N LYS A 377 2.70 -31.47 -12.06
CA LYS A 377 2.27 -31.61 -13.46
C LYS A 377 1.15 -30.61 -13.78
N TRP A 378 1.40 -29.76 -14.74
CA TRP A 378 0.39 -28.90 -15.34
C TRP A 378 -0.52 -29.66 -16.30
N GLY A 379 -1.79 -29.28 -16.33
CA GLY A 379 -2.73 -29.83 -17.33
C GLY A 379 -2.30 -29.51 -18.75
N VAL A 380 -2.58 -30.39 -19.68
CA VAL A 380 -2.14 -30.32 -21.10
C VAL A 380 -2.63 -29.05 -21.81
N THR A 381 -3.75 -28.49 -21.38
CA THR A 381 -4.35 -27.29 -21.98
C THR A 381 -4.00 -25.99 -21.22
N THR A 382 -3.24 -26.08 -20.14
CA THR A 382 -2.85 -24.91 -19.37
C THR A 382 -1.73 -24.11 -20.04
N ASN A 383 -1.81 -22.81 -19.90
CA ASN A 383 -0.77 -21.85 -20.28
C ASN A 383 -0.60 -20.88 -19.11
N GLN A 384 0.60 -20.84 -18.54
CA GLN A 384 0.90 -20.07 -17.35
C GLN A 384 1.55 -18.73 -17.72
N SER A 385 1.17 -17.68 -16.98
CA SER A 385 1.88 -16.41 -16.96
C SER A 385 2.32 -16.13 -15.54
N TYR A 386 3.62 -15.95 -15.33
CA TYR A 386 4.22 -15.78 -14.01
C TYR A 386 4.74 -14.36 -13.81
N MET A 387 4.35 -13.77 -12.69
CA MET A 387 4.91 -12.55 -12.13
C MET A 387 5.68 -12.90 -10.85
N PRO A 388 7.01 -12.89 -10.87
CA PRO A 388 7.82 -13.14 -9.67
C PRO A 388 7.84 -11.94 -8.73
N LEU A 389 8.14 -12.18 -7.45
CA LEU A 389 8.37 -11.16 -6.43
C LEU A 389 9.49 -10.20 -6.85
N ASP A 390 10.66 -10.74 -7.23
CA ASP A 390 11.74 -9.97 -7.83
C ASP A 390 11.63 -10.01 -9.36
N ASN A 391 11.27 -8.88 -9.95
CA ASN A 391 11.15 -8.72 -11.39
C ASN A 391 12.36 -8.00 -12.02
N THR A 392 13.45 -7.82 -11.28
CA THR A 392 14.64 -7.07 -11.71
C THR A 392 15.26 -7.63 -12.98
N GLU A 393 15.26 -8.96 -13.15
CA GLU A 393 15.82 -9.62 -14.32
C GLU A 393 15.17 -9.17 -15.65
N TYR A 394 13.89 -8.81 -15.63
CA TYR A 394 13.17 -8.34 -16.83
C TYR A 394 13.59 -6.94 -17.28
N PHE A 395 14.31 -6.20 -16.44
CA PHE A 395 14.69 -4.79 -16.67
C PHE A 395 16.20 -4.54 -16.68
N GLN A 396 17.02 -5.58 -16.78
CA GLN A 396 18.48 -5.47 -16.76
C GLN A 396 19.09 -5.04 -18.09
N GLU A 397 18.41 -5.28 -19.22
CA GLU A 397 18.92 -4.90 -20.54
C GLU A 397 19.05 -3.38 -20.66
N LYS A 398 20.28 -2.92 -20.80
CA LYS A 398 20.60 -1.50 -21.02
C LYS A 398 20.15 -1.10 -22.42
N ASP A 399 19.63 0.13 -22.51
CA ASP A 399 19.24 0.81 -23.77
C ASP A 399 17.91 0.41 -24.40
N LEU A 400 17.07 -0.41 -23.76
CA LEU A 400 15.71 -0.61 -24.22
C LEU A 400 14.77 0.48 -23.68
N ASN A 401 14.07 1.15 -24.57
CA ASN A 401 12.88 1.91 -24.17
C ASN A 401 11.70 0.97 -23.90
N LEU A 402 10.63 1.45 -23.28
CA LEU A 402 9.50 0.59 -22.91
C LEU A 402 8.78 -0.03 -24.12
N VAL A 403 8.78 0.64 -25.27
CA VAL A 403 8.19 0.09 -26.51
C VAL A 403 8.98 -1.14 -26.95
N ASP A 404 10.31 -1.03 -27.01
CA ASP A 404 11.17 -2.14 -27.43
C ASP A 404 11.21 -3.24 -26.38
N TRP A 405 11.14 -2.88 -25.09
CA TRP A 405 11.03 -3.83 -23.99
C TRP A 405 9.75 -4.68 -24.11
N LEU A 406 8.58 -4.06 -24.30
CA LEU A 406 7.31 -4.80 -24.39
C LEU A 406 7.21 -5.60 -25.69
N ARG A 407 7.82 -5.11 -26.79
CA ARG A 407 7.86 -5.79 -28.10
C ARG A 407 8.49 -7.18 -28.03
N GLN A 408 9.41 -7.44 -27.11
CA GLN A 408 10.04 -8.76 -26.94
C GLN A 408 9.02 -9.85 -26.57
N PHE A 409 7.88 -9.49 -25.96
CA PHE A 409 6.86 -10.40 -25.48
C PHE A 409 5.67 -10.58 -26.44
N THR A 410 5.71 -9.95 -27.61
CA THR A 410 4.67 -10.09 -28.65
C THR A 410 4.80 -11.43 -29.39
N LYS A 411 3.65 -12.00 -29.80
CA LYS A 411 3.59 -13.33 -30.41
C LYS A 411 3.70 -13.34 -31.94
N ASN A 412 3.31 -12.25 -32.59
CA ASN A 412 3.22 -12.16 -34.05
C ASN A 412 3.62 -10.77 -34.55
N ASP A 413 3.77 -10.64 -35.88
CA ASP A 413 4.23 -9.38 -36.49
C ASP A 413 3.22 -8.25 -36.34
N GLU A 414 1.92 -8.51 -36.26
CA GLU A 414 0.88 -7.50 -36.06
C GLU A 414 1.01 -6.87 -34.67
N GLU A 415 1.28 -7.67 -33.65
CA GLU A 415 1.50 -7.20 -32.28
C GLU A 415 2.82 -6.43 -32.13
N ARG A 416 3.80 -6.63 -33.03
CA ARG A 416 5.10 -5.91 -33.03
C ARG A 416 5.01 -4.48 -33.52
N HIS A 417 3.91 -4.10 -34.19
CA HIS A 417 3.75 -2.72 -34.62
C HIS A 417 3.76 -1.73 -33.46
N GLU A 418 4.44 -0.63 -33.64
CA GLU A 418 4.63 0.39 -32.58
C GLU A 418 3.31 0.90 -32.02
N GLU A 419 2.30 1.13 -32.88
CA GLU A 419 0.96 1.57 -32.44
C GLU A 419 0.30 0.58 -31.48
N PHE A 420 0.41 -0.72 -31.74
CA PHE A 420 -0.14 -1.76 -30.89
C PHE A 420 0.55 -1.75 -29.52
N VAL A 421 1.88 -1.77 -29.50
CA VAL A 421 2.67 -1.77 -28.25
C VAL A 421 2.43 -0.48 -27.44
N ARG A 422 2.42 0.68 -28.10
CA ARG A 422 2.08 1.97 -27.45
C ARG A 422 0.65 1.98 -26.90
N GLY A 423 -0.29 1.30 -27.57
CA GLY A 423 -1.65 1.13 -27.07
C GLY A 423 -1.71 0.38 -25.74
N PHE A 424 -0.92 -0.70 -25.59
CA PHE A 424 -0.79 -1.44 -24.31
C PHE A 424 -0.12 -0.59 -23.23
N LEU A 425 0.99 0.07 -23.55
CA LEU A 425 1.67 0.96 -22.62
C LEU A 425 0.77 2.14 -22.19
N GLY A 426 -0.02 2.69 -23.13
CA GLY A 426 -0.99 3.73 -22.83
C GLY A 426 -2.08 3.28 -21.86
N ARG A 427 -2.56 2.02 -21.95
CA ARG A 427 -3.48 1.42 -20.96
C ARG A 427 -2.84 1.37 -19.57
N MET A 428 -1.52 1.20 -19.48
CA MET A 428 -0.74 1.18 -18.24
C MET A 428 -0.23 2.57 -17.85
N LEU A 429 -0.84 3.64 -18.40
CA LEU A 429 -0.54 5.04 -18.11
C LEU A 429 0.82 5.54 -18.61
N PHE A 430 1.49 4.82 -19.49
CA PHE A 430 2.68 5.30 -20.19
C PHE A 430 2.28 5.97 -21.49
N SER A 431 2.15 7.30 -21.49
CA SER A 431 1.71 8.09 -22.64
C SER A 431 2.81 9.01 -23.18
N GLY A 432 2.81 9.27 -24.48
CA GLY A 432 3.78 10.17 -25.10
C GLY A 432 5.23 9.76 -24.85
N ASP A 433 6.01 10.67 -24.28
CA ASP A 433 7.44 10.46 -23.98
C ASP A 433 7.69 9.43 -22.87
N GLU A 434 6.70 9.14 -22.02
CA GLU A 434 6.83 8.14 -20.98
C GLU A 434 7.04 6.72 -21.54
N ALA A 435 6.44 6.43 -22.71
CA ALA A 435 6.64 5.15 -23.41
C ALA A 435 8.07 5.00 -23.97
N LEU A 436 8.84 6.08 -24.05
CA LEU A 436 10.23 6.09 -24.51
C LEU A 436 11.26 6.11 -23.36
N LYS A 437 10.81 6.07 -22.10
CA LYS A 437 11.71 5.91 -20.95
C LYS A 437 12.53 4.64 -21.09
N SER A 438 13.77 4.67 -20.61
CA SER A 438 14.58 3.46 -20.47
C SER A 438 13.95 2.51 -19.45
N SER A 439 13.95 1.21 -19.74
CA SER A 439 13.46 0.17 -18.83
C SER A 439 14.21 0.13 -17.49
N THR A 440 15.46 0.61 -17.45
CA THR A 440 16.33 0.57 -16.26
C THR A 440 16.06 1.69 -15.25
N VAL A 441 15.33 2.76 -15.62
CA VAL A 441 15.09 3.92 -14.73
C VAL A 441 13.67 3.95 -14.13
N LEU A 442 12.94 2.84 -14.22
CA LEU A 442 11.56 2.74 -13.76
C LEU A 442 11.48 2.65 -12.24
N SER A 443 10.48 3.32 -11.67
CA SER A 443 10.06 3.10 -10.28
C SER A 443 9.45 1.69 -10.10
N GLY A 444 9.35 1.20 -8.85
CA GLY A 444 8.73 -0.09 -8.56
C GLY A 444 7.33 -0.24 -9.16
N GLY A 445 6.46 0.75 -8.96
CA GLY A 445 5.10 0.74 -9.52
C GLY A 445 5.07 0.81 -11.05
N GLU A 446 6.01 1.51 -11.70
CA GLU A 446 6.15 1.51 -13.16
C GLU A 446 6.57 0.13 -13.68
N LYS A 447 7.53 -0.54 -13.01
CA LYS A 447 7.93 -1.91 -13.34
C LYS A 447 6.73 -2.87 -13.24
N MET A 448 5.94 -2.78 -12.17
CA MET A 448 4.74 -3.61 -11.99
C MET A 448 3.74 -3.42 -13.12
N ARG A 449 3.44 -2.17 -13.51
CA ARG A 449 2.55 -1.88 -14.65
C ARG A 449 3.10 -2.42 -15.98
N CYS A 450 4.41 -2.40 -16.18
CA CYS A 450 5.05 -3.06 -17.34
C CYS A 450 4.85 -4.57 -17.29
N MET A 451 5.03 -5.21 -16.13
CA MET A 451 4.81 -6.64 -15.96
C MET A 451 3.35 -7.04 -16.24
N PHE A 452 2.37 -6.23 -15.82
CA PHE A 452 0.96 -6.46 -16.21
C PHE A 452 0.76 -6.37 -17.71
N SER A 453 1.39 -5.41 -18.40
CA SER A 453 1.35 -5.34 -19.88
C SER A 453 1.85 -6.63 -20.52
N ARG A 454 2.97 -7.17 -20.03
CA ARG A 454 3.54 -8.43 -20.47
C ARG A 454 2.56 -9.60 -20.24
N MET A 455 1.99 -9.71 -19.03
CA MET A 455 1.04 -10.78 -18.70
C MET A 455 -0.23 -10.70 -19.55
N MET A 456 -0.75 -9.51 -19.81
CA MET A 456 -1.91 -9.32 -20.71
C MET A 456 -1.61 -9.77 -22.14
N LEU A 457 -0.41 -9.52 -22.68
CA LEU A 457 0.02 -9.98 -24.00
C LEU A 457 0.11 -11.50 -24.09
N GLN A 458 0.48 -12.17 -23.01
CA GLN A 458 0.62 -13.63 -22.98
C GLN A 458 -0.72 -14.37 -23.10
N LYS A 459 -1.86 -13.71 -22.76
CA LYS A 459 -3.22 -14.29 -22.82
C LYS A 459 -3.29 -15.68 -22.19
N ALA A 460 -2.63 -15.85 -21.05
CA ALA A 460 -2.56 -17.11 -20.32
C ALA A 460 -3.91 -17.43 -19.64
N ASN A 461 -4.19 -18.74 -19.47
CA ASN A 461 -5.39 -19.19 -18.74
C ASN A 461 -5.11 -19.53 -17.27
N VAL A 462 -3.85 -19.47 -16.85
CA VAL A 462 -3.42 -19.56 -15.46
C VAL A 462 -2.49 -18.38 -15.15
N LEU A 463 -2.83 -17.60 -14.15
CA LEU A 463 -2.02 -16.49 -13.66
C LEU A 463 -1.34 -16.88 -12.36
N LEU A 464 -0.02 -16.78 -12.31
CA LEU A 464 0.81 -16.96 -11.12
C LEU A 464 1.35 -15.59 -10.72
N MET A 465 1.01 -15.12 -9.52
CA MET A 465 1.36 -13.77 -9.07
C MET A 465 1.92 -13.81 -7.65
N ASP A 466 3.17 -13.44 -7.51
CA ASP A 466 3.86 -13.33 -6.22
C ASP A 466 3.93 -11.85 -5.81
N GLU A 467 3.14 -11.44 -4.83
CA GLU A 467 2.98 -10.08 -4.30
C GLU A 467 2.75 -9.00 -5.39
N PRO A 468 1.72 -9.14 -6.25
CA PRO A 468 1.50 -8.21 -7.36
C PRO A 468 1.07 -6.81 -6.93
N THR A 469 0.70 -6.62 -5.67
CA THR A 469 0.27 -5.33 -5.12
C THR A 469 1.42 -4.46 -4.62
N ASN A 470 2.61 -5.02 -4.45
CA ASN A 470 3.77 -4.29 -3.97
C ASN A 470 4.09 -3.09 -4.87
N HIS A 471 4.37 -1.94 -4.25
CA HIS A 471 4.68 -0.67 -4.91
C HIS A 471 3.55 -0.06 -5.77
N LEU A 472 2.35 -0.63 -5.77
CA LEU A 472 1.21 -0.08 -6.48
C LEU A 472 0.51 1.01 -5.65
N ASP A 473 -0.09 1.97 -6.35
CA ASP A 473 -1.03 2.90 -5.73
C ASP A 473 -2.45 2.29 -5.62
N LEU A 474 -3.28 2.87 -4.79
CA LEU A 474 -4.66 2.41 -4.56
C LEU A 474 -5.46 2.28 -5.86
N GLU A 475 -5.23 3.16 -6.83
CA GLU A 475 -5.87 3.14 -8.14
C GLU A 475 -5.45 1.90 -8.94
N SER A 476 -4.16 1.57 -8.96
CA SER A 476 -3.62 0.38 -9.64
C SER A 476 -4.05 -0.91 -8.95
N ILE A 477 -4.06 -0.94 -7.61
CA ILE A 477 -4.57 -2.08 -6.83
C ILE A 477 -6.06 -2.31 -7.13
N THR A 478 -6.86 -1.24 -7.13
CA THR A 478 -8.29 -1.32 -7.47
C THR A 478 -8.52 -1.84 -8.90
N ALA A 479 -7.75 -1.37 -9.86
CA ALA A 479 -7.82 -1.83 -11.25
C ALA A 479 -7.43 -3.30 -11.39
N LEU A 480 -6.36 -3.73 -10.70
CA LEU A 480 -5.92 -5.12 -10.65
C LEU A 480 -7.02 -6.02 -10.04
N ASN A 481 -7.54 -5.64 -8.88
CA ASN A 481 -8.58 -6.39 -8.18
C ASN A 481 -9.81 -6.62 -9.08
N ASN A 482 -10.33 -5.55 -9.69
CA ASN A 482 -11.47 -5.64 -10.61
C ASN A 482 -11.18 -6.55 -11.81
N SER A 483 -9.96 -6.52 -12.34
CA SER A 483 -9.56 -7.39 -13.45
C SER A 483 -9.51 -8.86 -13.04
N LEU A 484 -8.92 -9.17 -11.87
CA LEU A 484 -8.79 -10.52 -11.35
C LEU A 484 -10.15 -11.11 -10.94
N MET A 485 -11.06 -10.31 -10.37
CA MET A 485 -12.43 -10.73 -10.09
C MET A 485 -13.16 -11.20 -11.36
N ASN A 486 -12.98 -10.46 -12.46
CA ASN A 486 -13.64 -10.73 -13.75
C ASN A 486 -12.92 -11.79 -14.61
N PHE A 487 -11.68 -12.14 -14.27
CA PHE A 487 -10.92 -13.15 -14.99
C PHE A 487 -11.53 -14.54 -14.82
N LYS A 488 -11.77 -15.24 -15.93
CA LYS A 488 -12.44 -16.54 -15.97
C LYS A 488 -11.47 -17.74 -15.89
N GLY A 489 -10.18 -17.49 -15.93
CA GLY A 489 -9.15 -18.51 -15.79
C GLY A 489 -8.81 -18.81 -14.33
N ASN A 490 -7.77 -19.59 -14.13
CA ASN A 490 -7.26 -19.93 -12.81
C ASN A 490 -6.24 -18.89 -12.33
N ILE A 491 -6.19 -18.66 -11.04
CA ILE A 491 -5.27 -17.72 -10.39
C ILE A 491 -4.62 -18.42 -9.20
N LEU A 492 -3.31 -18.31 -9.08
CA LEU A 492 -2.58 -18.53 -7.83
C LEU A 492 -1.90 -17.21 -7.48
N ILE A 493 -2.20 -16.68 -6.32
CA ILE A 493 -1.75 -15.35 -5.92
C ILE A 493 -1.33 -15.32 -4.46
N SER A 494 -0.18 -14.74 -4.17
CA SER A 494 0.17 -14.27 -2.84
C SER A 494 -0.01 -12.76 -2.76
N SER A 495 -0.49 -12.25 -1.66
CA SER A 495 -0.57 -10.81 -1.41
C SER A 495 -0.75 -10.52 0.07
N HIS A 496 -0.23 -9.38 0.52
CA HIS A 496 -0.57 -8.79 1.80
C HIS A 496 -1.86 -7.94 1.74
N ASP A 497 -2.40 -7.68 0.55
CA ASP A 497 -3.69 -6.99 0.37
C ASP A 497 -4.85 -7.93 0.70
N HIS A 498 -5.37 -7.80 1.92
CA HIS A 498 -6.48 -8.62 2.44
C HIS A 498 -7.72 -8.56 1.54
N GLU A 499 -8.11 -7.36 1.11
CA GLU A 499 -9.28 -7.14 0.25
C GLU A 499 -9.13 -7.85 -1.10
N LEU A 500 -7.92 -7.86 -1.67
CA LEU A 500 -7.63 -8.58 -2.90
C LEU A 500 -7.84 -10.09 -2.72
N LEU A 501 -7.27 -10.69 -1.67
CA LEU A 501 -7.41 -12.11 -1.40
C LEU A 501 -8.87 -12.47 -1.12
N GLN A 502 -9.57 -11.67 -0.31
CA GLN A 502 -10.96 -11.89 0.07
C GLN A 502 -11.92 -11.83 -1.13
N THR A 503 -11.72 -10.86 -2.04
CA THR A 503 -12.66 -10.65 -3.15
C THR A 503 -12.36 -11.48 -4.39
N VAL A 504 -11.12 -11.92 -4.58
CA VAL A 504 -10.68 -12.68 -5.76
C VAL A 504 -10.68 -14.17 -5.50
N CYS A 505 -10.21 -14.63 -4.33
CA CYS A 505 -9.91 -16.03 -4.07
C CYS A 505 -11.12 -16.79 -3.51
N ASN A 506 -11.30 -18.03 -3.97
CA ASN A 506 -12.32 -18.97 -3.50
C ASN A 506 -11.71 -20.19 -2.80
N ARG A 507 -10.39 -20.22 -2.68
CA ARG A 507 -9.62 -21.31 -2.07
C ARG A 507 -8.35 -20.74 -1.45
N VAL A 508 -7.95 -21.26 -0.30
CA VAL A 508 -6.73 -20.86 0.40
C VAL A 508 -5.83 -22.07 0.58
N ILE A 509 -4.56 -21.92 0.23
CA ILE A 509 -3.50 -22.87 0.55
C ILE A 509 -2.46 -22.20 1.43
N GLU A 510 -2.08 -22.84 2.52
CA GLU A 510 -0.99 -22.39 3.37
C GLU A 510 0.17 -23.37 3.31
N ILE A 511 1.33 -22.85 2.91
CA ILE A 511 2.57 -23.61 2.83
C ILE A 511 3.22 -23.64 4.20
N THR A 512 3.47 -24.84 4.71
CA THR A 512 4.08 -25.05 6.02
C THR A 512 5.28 -26.02 5.90
N PRO A 513 6.19 -26.04 6.88
CA PRO A 513 7.32 -26.99 6.85
C PRO A 513 6.91 -28.47 6.78
N LYS A 514 5.70 -28.82 7.22
CA LYS A 514 5.20 -30.20 7.29
C LYS A 514 4.18 -30.57 6.21
N GLY A 515 3.85 -29.66 5.29
CA GLY A 515 2.90 -29.92 4.20
C GLY A 515 2.12 -28.69 3.78
N ILE A 516 1.06 -28.90 3.03
CA ILE A 516 0.14 -27.85 2.54
C ILE A 516 -1.20 -27.99 3.28
N ILE A 517 -1.66 -26.90 3.90
CA ILE A 517 -3.04 -26.79 4.36
C ILE A 517 -3.86 -26.28 3.19
N ASP A 518 -4.89 -27.00 2.80
CA ASP A 518 -5.71 -26.71 1.62
C ASP A 518 -7.18 -26.64 2.03
N ARG A 519 -7.85 -25.50 1.74
CA ARG A 519 -9.24 -25.24 2.09
C ARG A 519 -9.97 -24.50 0.97
N GLU A 520 -11.11 -25.06 0.54
CA GLU A 520 -12.04 -24.41 -0.39
C GLU A 520 -12.99 -23.49 0.39
N MET A 521 -12.52 -22.29 0.72
CA MET A 521 -13.26 -21.23 1.45
C MET A 521 -12.66 -19.87 1.13
N THR A 522 -13.35 -18.81 1.52
CA THR A 522 -12.86 -17.43 1.39
C THR A 522 -11.74 -17.15 2.38
N TYR A 523 -11.02 -16.05 2.16
CA TYR A 523 -9.86 -15.72 3.00
C TYR A 523 -10.27 -15.41 4.45
N ASP A 524 -11.38 -14.66 4.67
CA ASP A 524 -11.90 -14.36 6.02
C ASP A 524 -12.33 -15.63 6.75
N GLU A 525 -13.10 -16.51 6.07
CA GLU A 525 -13.49 -17.80 6.64
C GLU A 525 -12.28 -18.63 7.08
N TYR A 526 -11.19 -18.58 6.29
CA TYR A 526 -9.96 -19.30 6.60
C TYR A 526 -9.28 -18.75 7.86
N LEU A 527 -9.24 -17.44 8.03
CA LEU A 527 -8.62 -16.80 9.20
C LEU A 527 -9.41 -17.05 10.49
N GLU A 528 -10.74 -17.18 10.40
CA GLU A 528 -11.62 -17.38 11.56
C GLU A 528 -11.80 -18.85 11.94
N ASP A 529 -11.56 -19.80 11.04
CA ASP A 529 -11.82 -21.23 11.25
C ASP A 529 -10.92 -21.81 12.36
N LYS A 530 -11.57 -22.31 13.44
CA LYS A 530 -10.88 -22.90 14.60
C LYS A 530 -10.07 -24.16 14.25
N LYS A 531 -10.57 -24.99 13.30
CA LYS A 531 -9.88 -26.20 12.89
C LYS A 531 -8.61 -25.87 12.09
N VAL A 532 -8.67 -24.80 11.30
CA VAL A 532 -7.50 -24.28 10.60
C VAL A 532 -6.46 -23.79 11.59
N LYS A 533 -6.86 -23.04 12.64
CA LYS A 533 -5.94 -22.56 13.69
C LYS A 533 -5.25 -23.71 14.42
N GLU A 534 -5.99 -24.73 14.82
CA GLU A 534 -5.42 -25.93 15.45
C GLU A 534 -4.46 -26.69 14.52
N LEU A 535 -4.82 -26.79 13.22
CA LEU A 535 -3.98 -27.47 12.23
C LEU A 535 -2.68 -26.68 11.95
N LYS A 536 -2.76 -25.36 11.91
CA LYS A 536 -1.59 -24.48 11.78
C LYS A 536 -0.57 -24.70 12.89
N GLU A 537 -1.02 -24.74 14.15
CA GLU A 537 -0.12 -24.98 15.29
C GLU A 537 0.61 -26.32 15.14
N GLN A 538 -0.06 -27.38 14.68
CA GLN A 538 0.54 -28.69 14.46
C GLN A 538 1.52 -28.71 13.29
N MET A 539 1.23 -27.95 12.23
CA MET A 539 2.02 -27.96 11.00
C MET A 539 3.27 -27.06 11.07
N TYR A 540 3.26 -26.07 11.96
CA TYR A 540 4.41 -25.19 12.21
C TYR A 540 5.27 -25.61 13.42
N SER A 541 4.73 -26.41 14.35
CA SER A 541 5.48 -26.99 15.48
C SER A 541 6.37 -28.15 15.01
#